data_75c4144f93aaab0272b8d57a55b1b616
#
_entry.id   75c4144f93aaab0272b8d57a55b1b616
#
_cell.length_a   1.000
_cell.length_b   1.000
_cell.length_c   1.000
_cell.angle_alpha   90.00
_cell.angle_beta   90.00
_cell.angle_gamma   90.00
#
_symmetry.space_group_name_H-M   'P 1'
#
loop_
_entity.id
_entity.type
_entity.pdbx_description
1 polymer ?
#
loop_
_entity_poly.entity_id
_entity_poly.type
_entity_poly.pdbx_seq_one_letter_code
_entity_poly.pdbx_strand_id
1 'polypeptide(L)'
;MLEQVGPGKIESLRWEILCSEQWDHPDDLGLRARYAVFSVQRTGSGWLCDYLRQCGLGVPFEYFNHAFASRIAERLGCLERGGLLHVGRCIARLEPLRARHGIFGTKLQPDQLRSMSAQSDARAIALLDRFDKLILLRRQDRLLQAISLARAHLTQQWQLYGDDPARGVDVDDEVLFPMIRDHLGKIANDERYMTELASKVDPRAVRTLWYEELAEPHALESIAEWLWNALGAGAPRPAPDRRLPLARKRDEAESRAIKARYLALVGTAS
;
A
#
# COMPACT_ATOMS: atom_id res chain seq x y z
N MET A 1 23.33 21.27 5.46
CA MET A 1 23.89 20.09 4.78
C MET A 1 23.26 18.88 5.46
N LEU A 2 22.19 18.33 4.89
CA LEU A 2 21.62 17.07 5.38
C LEU A 2 22.47 15.96 4.77
N GLU A 3 23.27 15.31 5.60
CA GLU A 3 23.98 14.10 5.22
C GLU A 3 22.94 13.08 4.69
N GLN A 4 23.13 12.66 3.47
CA GLN A 4 22.39 11.56 2.88
C GLN A 4 22.77 10.29 3.64
N VAL A 5 21.96 9.93 4.64
CA VAL A 5 22.02 8.58 5.22
C VAL A 5 21.65 7.63 4.11
N GLY A 6 22.58 6.79 3.70
CA GLY A 6 22.36 5.77 2.67
C GLY A 6 21.17 4.87 3.03
N PRO A 7 20.47 4.32 2.04
CA PRO A 7 19.29 3.52 2.25
C PRO A 7 19.62 2.31 3.14
N GLY A 8 18.88 2.14 4.23
CA GLY A 8 18.97 0.95 5.08
C GLY A 8 18.49 -0.30 4.32
N LYS A 9 18.80 -1.51 4.83
CA LYS A 9 18.41 -2.81 4.22
C LYS A 9 16.95 -2.90 3.75
N ILE A 10 16.06 -2.14 4.37
CA ILE A 10 14.60 -2.15 4.09
C ILE A 10 14.26 -1.32 2.84
N GLU A 11 14.92 -0.20 2.65
CA GLU A 11 14.80 0.55 1.40
C GLU A 11 15.36 -0.27 0.24
N SER A 12 16.41 -1.07 0.46
CA SER A 12 16.95 -1.97 -0.55
C SER A 12 15.92 -2.99 -1.03
N LEU A 13 15.16 -3.63 -0.13
CA LEU A 13 14.13 -4.61 -0.52
C LEU A 13 12.99 -3.96 -1.31
N ARG A 14 12.52 -2.77 -0.90
CA ARG A 14 11.50 -2.02 -1.67
C ARG A 14 12.02 -1.64 -3.06
N TRP A 15 13.27 -1.22 -3.14
CA TRP A 15 13.95 -0.93 -4.40
C TRP A 15 14.11 -2.18 -5.26
N GLU A 16 14.48 -3.31 -4.68
CA GLU A 16 14.57 -4.57 -5.38
C GLU A 16 13.24 -4.99 -5.98
N ILE A 17 12.15 -4.95 -5.19
CA ILE A 17 10.82 -5.29 -5.69
C ILE A 17 10.39 -4.36 -6.83
N LEU A 18 10.71 -3.08 -6.74
CA LEU A 18 10.31 -2.09 -7.74
C LEU A 18 11.15 -2.15 -9.00
N CYS A 19 12.47 -2.22 -8.85
CA CYS A 19 13.42 -1.93 -9.91
C CYS A 19 14.16 -3.18 -10.41
N SER A 20 14.14 -4.29 -9.67
CA SER A 20 14.86 -5.50 -10.04
C SER A 20 14.04 -6.39 -10.98
N GLU A 21 14.73 -6.91 -11.99
CA GLU A 21 14.18 -7.89 -12.93
C GLU A 21 13.89 -9.25 -12.27
N GLN A 22 14.50 -9.55 -11.13
CA GLN A 22 14.21 -10.78 -10.39
C GLN A 22 12.74 -10.96 -9.98
N TRP A 23 11.98 -9.85 -9.95
CA TRP A 23 10.55 -9.85 -9.68
C TRP A 23 9.71 -9.84 -10.95
N ASP A 24 10.35 -9.75 -12.10
CA ASP A 24 9.69 -9.88 -13.39
C ASP A 24 9.52 -11.36 -13.69
N HIS A 25 8.31 -11.79 -13.82
CA HIS A 25 7.97 -13.16 -14.15
C HIS A 25 6.92 -13.13 -15.25
N PRO A 26 7.33 -13.06 -16.51
CA PRO A 26 6.39 -13.26 -17.59
C PRO A 26 5.72 -14.61 -17.36
N ASP A 27 4.42 -14.58 -17.06
CA ASP A 27 3.64 -15.78 -16.81
C ASP A 27 3.21 -16.35 -18.15
N ASP A 28 3.54 -17.61 -18.42
CA ASP A 28 3.14 -18.32 -19.64
C ASP A 28 1.61 -18.46 -19.76
N LEU A 29 0.89 -18.30 -18.64
CA LEU A 29 -0.57 -18.32 -18.61
C LEU A 29 -1.22 -17.04 -19.16
N GLY A 30 -0.44 -16.01 -19.41
CA GLY A 30 -0.95 -14.68 -19.76
C GLY A 30 -1.71 -14.01 -18.61
N LEU A 31 -2.09 -12.76 -18.82
CA LEU A 31 -2.84 -11.99 -17.82
C LEU A 31 -4.33 -12.33 -17.88
N ARG A 32 -4.88 -12.85 -16.79
CA ARG A 32 -6.28 -13.27 -16.66
C ARG A 32 -7.10 -12.32 -15.83
N ALA A 33 -6.51 -11.81 -14.75
CA ALA A 33 -7.24 -11.04 -13.77
C ALA A 33 -6.36 -10.00 -13.08
N ARG A 34 -6.99 -8.96 -12.54
CA ARG A 34 -6.37 -7.83 -11.86
C ARG A 34 -7.07 -7.55 -10.54
N TYR A 35 -6.29 -7.19 -9.53
CA TYR A 35 -6.86 -6.61 -8.31
C TYR A 35 -6.02 -5.42 -7.83
N ALA A 36 -6.65 -4.56 -7.04
CA ALA A 36 -5.96 -3.49 -6.33
C ALA A 36 -6.26 -3.50 -4.84
N VAL A 37 -5.23 -3.25 -4.04
CA VAL A 37 -5.37 -2.88 -2.62
C VAL A 37 -5.39 -1.36 -2.56
N PHE A 38 -6.57 -0.77 -2.43
CA PHE A 38 -6.77 0.66 -2.34
C PHE A 38 -6.88 1.07 -0.88
N SER A 39 -5.93 1.87 -0.42
CA SER A 39 -5.79 2.17 1.00
C SER A 39 -5.16 3.53 1.25
N VAL A 40 -5.51 4.14 2.36
CA VAL A 40 -4.73 5.24 2.93
C VAL A 40 -3.47 4.67 3.59
N GLN A 41 -2.48 5.50 3.84
CA GLN A 41 -1.23 5.08 4.50
C GLN A 41 -1.48 4.53 5.91
N ARG A 42 -0.62 3.63 6.38
CA ARG A 42 -0.60 3.05 7.73
C ARG A 42 -1.83 2.20 8.11
N THR A 43 -2.45 1.57 7.14
CA THR A 43 -3.56 0.60 7.30
C THR A 43 -3.10 -0.86 7.27
N GLY A 44 -1.79 -1.15 7.31
CA GLY A 44 -1.28 -2.53 7.19
C GLY A 44 -1.23 -3.05 5.76
N SER A 45 -1.42 -2.20 4.77
CA SER A 45 -1.44 -2.57 3.35
C SER A 45 -0.14 -3.22 2.86
N GLY A 46 1.02 -2.84 3.41
CA GLY A 46 2.29 -3.51 3.11
C GLY A 46 2.28 -4.97 3.58
N TRP A 47 1.82 -5.22 4.80
CA TRP A 47 1.69 -6.57 5.34
C TRP A 47 0.75 -7.44 4.50
N LEU A 48 -0.44 -6.92 4.15
CA LEU A 48 -1.38 -7.61 3.27
C LEU A 48 -0.75 -7.91 1.90
N CYS A 49 -0.12 -6.93 1.25
CA CYS A 49 0.52 -7.13 -0.07
C CYS A 49 1.62 -8.19 -0.02
N ASP A 50 2.45 -8.20 1.03
CA ASP A 50 3.50 -9.20 1.21
C ASP A 50 2.90 -10.61 1.34
N TYR A 51 1.81 -10.75 2.10
CA TYR A 51 1.13 -12.04 2.23
C TYR A 51 0.49 -12.50 0.92
N LEU A 52 -0.17 -11.61 0.18
CA LEU A 52 -0.74 -11.94 -1.12
C LEU A 52 0.34 -12.36 -2.13
N ARG A 53 1.52 -11.74 -2.07
CA ARG A 53 2.68 -12.15 -2.85
C ARG A 53 3.16 -13.56 -2.46
N GLN A 54 3.25 -13.88 -1.17
CA GLN A 54 3.57 -15.24 -0.72
C GLN A 54 2.57 -16.27 -1.24
N CYS A 55 1.30 -15.87 -1.37
CA CYS A 55 0.22 -16.72 -1.90
C CYS A 55 0.20 -16.84 -3.43
N GLY A 56 1.17 -16.28 -4.14
CA GLY A 56 1.23 -16.36 -5.61
C GLY A 56 0.19 -15.48 -6.33
N LEU A 57 -0.38 -14.48 -5.65
CA LEU A 57 -1.37 -13.56 -6.18
C LEU A 57 -0.69 -12.31 -6.82
N GLY A 58 0.28 -12.53 -7.70
CA GLY A 58 1.03 -11.46 -8.31
C GLY A 58 2.09 -10.86 -7.38
N VAL A 59 2.62 -9.71 -7.77
CA VAL A 59 3.58 -8.91 -6.98
C VAL A 59 2.94 -7.56 -6.64
N PRO A 60 1.96 -7.50 -5.72
CA PRO A 60 1.29 -6.26 -5.39
C PRO A 60 2.25 -5.28 -4.72
N PHE A 61 2.38 -4.08 -5.29
CA PHE A 61 3.26 -3.03 -4.78
C PHE A 61 2.77 -1.63 -5.17
N GLU A 62 3.35 -0.58 -4.55
CA GLU A 62 3.05 0.83 -4.84
C GLU A 62 3.83 1.32 -6.08
N TYR A 63 3.55 0.76 -7.26
CA TYR A 63 4.26 1.09 -8.49
C TYR A 63 4.17 2.56 -8.90
N PHE A 64 3.12 3.26 -8.47
CA PHE A 64 2.87 4.67 -8.79
C PHE A 64 3.14 5.62 -7.62
N ASN A 65 3.88 5.16 -6.61
CA ASN A 65 4.35 6.04 -5.55
C ASN A 65 5.31 7.09 -6.12
N HIS A 66 5.08 8.36 -5.79
CA HIS A 66 5.85 9.49 -6.32
C HIS A 66 7.37 9.34 -6.17
N ALA A 67 7.83 8.70 -5.11
CA ALA A 67 9.25 8.45 -4.88
C ALA A 67 9.88 7.47 -5.89
N PHE A 68 9.08 6.61 -6.54
CA PHE A 68 9.57 5.48 -7.32
C PHE A 68 9.06 5.44 -8.77
N ALA A 69 7.93 6.09 -9.05
CA ALA A 69 7.23 5.98 -10.33
C ALA A 69 8.12 6.37 -11.54
N SER A 70 8.95 7.39 -11.39
CA SER A 70 9.87 7.82 -12.46
C SER A 70 10.90 6.74 -12.83
N ARG A 71 11.49 6.06 -11.84
CA ARG A 71 12.47 4.98 -12.09
C ARG A 71 11.85 3.74 -12.72
N ILE A 72 10.63 3.38 -12.28
CA ILE A 72 9.88 2.30 -12.92
C ILE A 72 9.58 2.67 -14.36
N ALA A 73 9.11 3.90 -14.58
CA ALA A 73 8.79 4.40 -15.91
C ALA A 73 10.02 4.44 -16.83
N GLU A 74 11.17 4.81 -16.31
CA GLU A 74 12.45 4.79 -17.02
C GLU A 74 12.83 3.36 -17.41
N ARG A 75 12.85 2.43 -16.44
CA ARG A 75 13.14 1.01 -16.65
C ARG A 75 12.21 0.38 -17.70
N LEU A 76 10.95 0.73 -17.66
CA LEU A 76 9.94 0.20 -18.58
C LEU A 76 9.83 1.00 -19.88
N GLY A 77 10.63 2.05 -20.08
CA GLY A 77 10.53 2.90 -21.26
C GLY A 77 9.17 3.58 -21.40
N CYS A 78 8.60 4.05 -20.27
CA CYS A 78 7.26 4.65 -20.20
C CYS A 78 7.29 6.16 -19.94
N LEU A 79 8.45 6.79 -20.05
CA LEU A 79 8.56 8.25 -20.01
C LEU A 79 8.22 8.85 -21.37
N GLU A 80 7.50 9.95 -21.35
CA GLU A 80 7.27 10.82 -22.50
C GLU A 80 8.39 11.83 -22.66
N ARG A 81 8.39 12.57 -23.78
CA ARG A 81 9.26 13.73 -23.96
C ARG A 81 8.96 14.75 -22.84
N GLY A 82 9.99 15.14 -22.09
CA GLY A 82 9.85 16.00 -20.90
C GLY A 82 9.77 15.25 -19.56
N GLY A 83 9.97 13.92 -19.56
CA GLY A 83 10.06 13.14 -18.33
C GLY A 83 8.71 12.82 -17.65
N LEU A 84 7.59 13.07 -18.33
CA LEU A 84 6.26 12.75 -17.82
C LEU A 84 5.97 11.25 -17.94
N LEU A 85 5.30 10.70 -16.93
CA LEU A 85 4.89 9.30 -16.89
C LEU A 85 3.69 9.05 -17.81
N HIS A 86 3.84 8.16 -18.79
CA HIS A 86 2.71 7.65 -19.56
C HIS A 86 2.04 6.50 -18.81
N VAL A 87 1.08 6.83 -17.94
CA VAL A 87 0.42 5.88 -17.01
C VAL A 87 -0.09 4.62 -17.71
N GLY A 88 -0.86 4.77 -18.81
CA GLY A 88 -1.44 3.62 -19.52
C GLY A 88 -0.38 2.66 -20.10
N ARG A 89 0.72 3.20 -20.65
CA ARG A 89 1.84 2.39 -21.15
C ARG A 89 2.56 1.68 -20.01
N CYS A 90 2.75 2.36 -18.88
CA CYS A 90 3.40 1.78 -17.72
C CYS A 90 2.58 0.61 -17.15
N ILE A 91 1.27 0.77 -17.00
CA ILE A 91 0.36 -0.29 -16.58
C ILE A 91 0.45 -1.48 -17.54
N ALA A 92 0.31 -1.25 -18.83
CA ALA A 92 0.33 -2.31 -19.84
C ALA A 92 1.64 -3.12 -19.86
N ARG A 93 2.76 -2.50 -19.46
CA ARG A 93 4.06 -3.19 -19.36
C ARG A 93 4.27 -3.87 -18.00
N LEU A 94 3.75 -3.30 -16.91
CA LEU A 94 3.85 -3.88 -15.58
C LEU A 94 2.99 -5.13 -15.40
N GLU A 95 1.77 -5.11 -15.94
CA GLU A 95 0.79 -6.18 -15.75
C GLU A 95 1.36 -7.56 -16.10
N PRO A 96 1.89 -7.80 -17.31
CA PRO A 96 2.43 -9.13 -17.64
C PRO A 96 3.72 -9.47 -16.90
N LEU A 97 4.55 -8.49 -16.53
CA LEU A 97 5.81 -8.73 -15.84
C LEU A 97 5.62 -9.08 -14.37
N ARG A 98 4.58 -8.56 -13.74
CA ARG A 98 4.33 -8.68 -12.29
C ARG A 98 3.16 -9.60 -11.95
N ALA A 99 2.55 -10.21 -12.94
CA ALA A 99 1.55 -11.26 -12.73
C ALA A 99 2.19 -12.55 -12.20
N ARG A 100 1.38 -13.32 -11.47
CA ARG A 100 1.65 -14.70 -11.06
C ARG A 100 0.38 -15.50 -11.27
N HIS A 101 0.49 -16.66 -11.84
CA HIS A 101 -0.69 -17.50 -12.17
C HIS A 101 -1.76 -16.74 -12.97
N GLY A 102 -1.33 -15.79 -13.81
CA GLY A 102 -2.22 -14.92 -14.58
C GLY A 102 -2.88 -13.79 -13.75
N ILE A 103 -2.50 -13.59 -12.50
CA ILE A 103 -3.09 -12.59 -11.61
C ILE A 103 -2.10 -11.45 -11.39
N PHE A 104 -2.51 -10.23 -11.71
CA PHE A 104 -1.78 -9.02 -11.40
C PHE A 104 -2.38 -8.32 -10.19
N GLY A 105 -1.52 -7.95 -9.23
CA GLY A 105 -1.90 -7.15 -8.06
C GLY A 105 -1.14 -5.85 -8.00
N THR A 106 -1.80 -4.79 -7.53
CA THR A 106 -1.16 -3.51 -7.22
C THR A 106 -1.68 -2.94 -5.91
N LYS A 107 -0.91 -2.05 -5.32
CA LYS A 107 -1.33 -1.22 -4.19
C LYS A 107 -1.46 0.22 -4.67
N LEU A 108 -2.59 0.84 -4.38
CA LEU A 108 -2.89 2.22 -4.72
C LEU A 108 -3.19 3.03 -3.47
N GLN A 109 -2.77 4.28 -3.49
CA GLN A 109 -3.15 5.29 -2.50
C GLN A 109 -3.91 6.42 -3.17
N PRO A 110 -4.76 7.16 -2.43
CA PRO A 110 -5.55 8.28 -2.98
C PRO A 110 -4.72 9.32 -3.72
N ASP A 111 -3.57 9.72 -3.18
CA ASP A 111 -2.66 10.68 -3.79
C ASP A 111 -2.05 10.17 -5.11
N GLN A 112 -1.68 8.90 -5.15
CA GLN A 112 -1.19 8.24 -6.37
C GLN A 112 -2.29 8.21 -7.44
N LEU A 113 -3.50 7.82 -7.07
CA LEU A 113 -4.63 7.75 -8.00
C LEU A 113 -5.00 9.13 -8.53
N ARG A 114 -5.02 10.17 -7.69
CA ARG A 114 -5.21 11.57 -8.13
C ARG A 114 -4.15 11.97 -9.15
N SER A 115 -2.89 11.66 -8.90
CA SER A 115 -1.80 11.96 -9.82
C SER A 115 -1.95 11.21 -11.15
N MET A 116 -2.21 9.91 -11.11
CA MET A 116 -2.40 9.06 -12.30
C MET A 116 -3.58 9.49 -13.16
N SER A 117 -4.63 10.01 -12.53
CA SER A 117 -5.86 10.48 -13.19
C SER A 117 -5.80 11.96 -13.60
N ALA A 118 -4.68 12.65 -13.37
CA ALA A 118 -4.54 14.09 -13.54
C ALA A 118 -5.68 14.87 -12.84
N GLN A 119 -5.97 14.50 -11.58
CA GLN A 119 -6.99 15.10 -10.71
C GLN A 119 -8.45 14.96 -11.26
N SER A 120 -8.69 14.05 -12.19
CA SER A 120 -10.00 13.81 -12.77
C SER A 120 -10.66 12.56 -12.15
N ASP A 121 -11.81 12.73 -11.49
CA ASP A 121 -12.54 11.61 -10.90
C ASP A 121 -13.02 10.61 -11.96
N ALA A 122 -13.47 11.09 -13.12
CA ALA A 122 -13.87 10.21 -14.23
C ALA A 122 -12.70 9.30 -14.70
N ARG A 123 -11.49 9.86 -14.77
CA ARG A 123 -10.29 9.06 -15.11
C ARG A 123 -9.89 8.14 -13.95
N ALA A 124 -10.04 8.58 -12.71
CA ALA A 124 -9.78 7.75 -11.53
C ALA A 124 -10.71 6.54 -11.49
N ILE A 125 -12.01 6.73 -11.73
CA ILE A 125 -13.00 5.65 -11.83
C ILE A 125 -12.63 4.70 -12.98
N ALA A 126 -12.34 5.22 -14.17
CA ALA A 126 -11.93 4.40 -15.31
C ALA A 126 -10.64 3.59 -15.07
N LEU A 127 -9.72 4.10 -14.22
CA LEU A 127 -8.56 3.33 -13.76
C LEU A 127 -8.95 2.23 -12.77
N LEU A 128 -9.88 2.50 -11.85
CA LEU A 128 -10.36 1.51 -10.88
C LEU A 128 -11.20 0.41 -11.54
N ASP A 129 -12.01 0.73 -12.55
CA ASP A 129 -12.82 -0.22 -13.34
C ASP A 129 -11.97 -1.23 -14.13
N ARG A 130 -10.65 -1.01 -14.23
CA ARG A 130 -9.74 -2.01 -14.81
C ARG A 130 -9.49 -3.21 -13.91
N PHE A 131 -9.82 -3.11 -12.62
CA PHE A 131 -9.57 -4.17 -11.65
C PHE A 131 -10.82 -5.01 -11.46
N ASP A 132 -10.66 -6.34 -11.61
CA ASP A 132 -11.74 -7.31 -11.37
C ASP A 132 -12.12 -7.38 -9.89
N LYS A 133 -11.16 -7.06 -9.00
CA LYS A 133 -11.39 -6.97 -7.54
C LYS A 133 -10.66 -5.77 -6.95
N LEU A 134 -11.34 -5.11 -6.01
CA LEU A 134 -10.86 -3.95 -5.27
C LEU A 134 -10.99 -4.21 -3.77
N ILE A 135 -9.86 -4.21 -3.07
CA ILE A 135 -9.83 -4.30 -1.62
C ILE A 135 -9.70 -2.88 -1.05
N LEU A 136 -10.71 -2.41 -0.34
CA LEU A 136 -10.65 -1.17 0.41
C LEU A 136 -10.10 -1.48 1.80
N LEU A 137 -8.85 -1.18 2.03
CA LEU A 137 -8.24 -1.43 3.33
C LEU A 137 -8.22 -0.17 4.18
N ARG A 138 -8.89 -0.22 5.32
CA ARG A 138 -9.13 0.90 6.24
C ARG A 138 -8.58 0.60 7.63
N ARG A 139 -8.53 1.61 8.49
CA ARG A 139 -8.19 1.47 9.91
C ARG A 139 -9.21 2.20 10.76
N GLN A 140 -9.74 1.53 11.80
CA GLN A 140 -10.76 2.10 12.69
C GLN A 140 -10.17 3.20 13.57
N ASP A 141 -9.02 2.92 14.20
CA ASP A 141 -8.33 3.88 15.06
C ASP A 141 -7.49 4.86 14.23
N ARG A 142 -8.15 5.92 13.74
CA ARG A 142 -7.53 6.97 12.93
C ARG A 142 -6.44 7.76 13.69
N LEU A 143 -6.59 7.90 15.01
CA LEU A 143 -5.57 8.60 15.81
C LEU A 143 -4.29 7.76 15.89
N LEU A 144 -4.37 6.46 16.16
CA LEU A 144 -3.22 5.57 16.07
C LEU A 144 -2.64 5.50 14.63
N GLN A 145 -3.49 5.61 13.61
CA GLN A 145 -3.04 5.68 12.22
C GLN A 145 -2.22 6.94 11.96
N ALA A 146 -2.72 8.11 12.41
CA ALA A 146 -2.03 9.40 12.25
C ALA A 146 -0.71 9.44 13.03
N ILE A 147 -0.69 8.92 14.27
CA ILE A 147 0.52 8.77 15.07
C ILE A 147 1.53 7.86 14.36
N SER A 148 1.08 6.72 13.83
CA SER A 148 1.94 5.81 13.06
C SER A 148 2.51 6.48 11.81
N LEU A 149 1.75 7.39 11.17
CA LEU A 149 2.20 8.14 10.01
C LEU A 149 3.23 9.21 10.40
N ALA A 150 3.00 9.97 11.47
CA ALA A 150 3.95 10.92 11.99
C ALA A 150 5.29 10.24 12.36
N ARG A 151 5.21 9.11 13.07
CA ARG A 151 6.40 8.31 13.40
C ARG A 151 7.15 7.84 12.15
N ALA A 152 6.45 7.38 11.12
CA ALA A 152 7.09 6.93 9.88
C ALA A 152 7.81 8.09 9.17
N HIS A 153 7.25 9.29 9.17
CA HIS A 153 7.89 10.48 8.63
C HIS A 153 9.13 10.89 9.42
N LEU A 154 9.06 10.90 10.76
CA LEU A 154 10.17 11.30 11.62
C LEU A 154 11.31 10.30 11.60
N THR A 155 11.00 9.01 11.62
CA THR A 155 12.02 7.94 11.69
C THR A 155 12.47 7.45 10.31
N GLN A 156 11.78 7.83 9.22
CA GLN A 156 11.96 7.28 7.88
C GLN A 156 11.84 5.74 7.83
N GLN A 157 11.12 5.16 8.81
CA GLN A 157 10.92 3.72 8.90
C GLN A 157 9.47 3.35 8.61
N TRP A 158 9.21 3.01 7.34
CA TRP A 158 7.87 2.74 6.82
C TRP A 158 7.37 1.33 7.08
N GLN A 159 8.26 0.35 7.10
CA GLN A 159 7.97 -1.06 7.32
C GLN A 159 9.06 -1.69 8.20
N LEU A 160 8.75 -2.83 8.80
CA LEU A 160 9.68 -3.66 9.57
C LEU A 160 9.65 -5.08 9.02
N TYR A 161 10.83 -5.67 8.87
CA TYR A 161 10.98 -7.06 8.45
C TYR A 161 11.91 -7.80 9.41
N GLY A 162 11.66 -9.10 9.60
CA GLY A 162 12.50 -9.93 10.47
C GLY A 162 12.75 -9.28 11.83
N ASP A 163 14.02 -9.20 12.22
CA ASP A 163 14.48 -8.67 13.50
C ASP A 163 14.86 -7.19 13.45
N ASP A 164 14.42 -6.45 12.41
CA ASP A 164 14.71 -5.02 12.32
C ASP A 164 14.25 -4.29 13.60
N PRO A 165 15.11 -3.51 14.26
CA PRO A 165 14.74 -2.75 15.44
C PRO A 165 13.74 -1.64 15.06
N ALA A 166 12.69 -1.51 15.84
CA ALA A 166 11.79 -0.37 15.70
C ALA A 166 12.49 0.90 16.19
N ARG A 167 12.50 1.94 15.36
CA ARG A 167 13.04 3.26 15.74
C ARG A 167 12.01 4.00 16.59
N GLY A 168 12.44 4.52 17.72
CA GLY A 168 11.66 5.44 18.56
C GLY A 168 11.57 6.84 17.93
N VAL A 169 10.65 7.64 18.45
CA VAL A 169 10.53 9.07 18.10
C VAL A 169 11.06 9.88 19.26
N ASP A 170 12.11 10.66 18.99
CA ASP A 170 12.75 11.57 19.93
C ASP A 170 12.50 13.02 19.46
N VAL A 171 11.27 13.49 19.69
CA VAL A 171 10.86 14.87 19.42
C VAL A 171 9.83 15.31 20.44
N ASP A 172 9.82 16.61 20.74
CA ASP A 172 8.87 17.22 21.67
C ASP A 172 7.43 17.15 21.15
N ASP A 173 6.49 17.09 22.10
CA ASP A 173 5.05 17.07 21.79
C ASP A 173 4.60 18.32 21.01
N GLU A 174 5.29 19.45 21.18
CA GLU A 174 5.07 20.70 20.42
C GLU A 174 5.31 20.54 18.91
N VAL A 175 6.20 19.65 18.51
CA VAL A 175 6.45 19.31 17.10
C VAL A 175 5.55 18.16 16.66
N LEU A 176 5.40 17.16 17.51
CA LEU A 176 4.69 15.91 17.17
C LEU A 176 3.17 16.12 17.03
N PHE A 177 2.54 16.87 17.93
CA PHE A 177 1.08 16.99 17.97
C PHE A 177 0.47 17.78 16.79
N PRO A 178 1.07 18.88 16.32
CA PRO A 178 0.66 19.49 15.04
C PRO A 178 0.72 18.51 13.86
N MET A 179 1.82 17.73 13.74
CA MET A 179 1.94 16.72 12.69
C MET A 179 0.83 15.67 12.76
N ILE A 180 0.49 15.19 13.97
CA ILE A 180 -0.60 14.22 14.17
C ILE A 180 -1.92 14.82 13.71
N ARG A 181 -2.21 16.07 14.08
CA ARG A 181 -3.44 16.78 13.67
C ARG A 181 -3.54 16.92 12.15
N ASP A 182 -2.45 17.32 11.50
CA ASP A 182 -2.39 17.47 10.05
C ASP A 182 -2.60 16.12 9.34
N HIS A 183 -1.99 15.05 9.88
CA HIS A 183 -2.19 13.70 9.37
C HIS A 183 -3.62 13.19 9.58
N LEU A 184 -4.29 13.53 10.68
CA LEU A 184 -5.70 13.21 10.87
C LEU A 184 -6.56 13.86 9.79
N GLY A 185 -6.34 15.14 9.49
CA GLY A 185 -7.02 15.85 8.40
C GLY A 185 -6.77 15.21 7.05
N LYS A 186 -5.52 14.88 6.74
CA LYS A 186 -5.15 14.20 5.50
C LYS A 186 -5.83 12.84 5.38
N ILE A 187 -5.75 12.00 6.42
CA ILE A 187 -6.38 10.67 6.44
C ILE A 187 -7.88 10.77 6.20
N ALA A 188 -8.58 11.69 6.89
CA ALA A 188 -10.01 11.89 6.72
C ALA A 188 -10.39 12.29 5.28
N ASN A 189 -9.63 13.17 4.67
CA ASN A 189 -9.85 13.59 3.28
C ASN A 189 -9.58 12.45 2.29
N ASP A 190 -8.51 11.69 2.49
CA ASP A 190 -8.14 10.57 1.64
C ASP A 190 -9.14 9.40 1.76
N GLU A 191 -9.65 9.11 2.96
CA GLU A 191 -10.69 8.10 3.17
C GLU A 191 -12.02 8.49 2.52
N ARG A 192 -12.39 9.77 2.58
CA ARG A 192 -13.59 10.27 1.91
C ARG A 192 -13.47 10.07 0.41
N TYR A 193 -12.38 10.55 -0.19
CA TYR A 193 -12.11 10.37 -1.62
C TYR A 193 -12.12 8.90 -2.04
N MET A 194 -11.45 8.05 -1.27
CA MET A 194 -11.44 6.60 -1.52
C MET A 194 -12.85 6.01 -1.48
N THR A 195 -13.68 6.42 -0.52
CA THR A 195 -15.07 5.94 -0.37
C THR A 195 -15.95 6.41 -1.52
N GLU A 196 -15.83 7.68 -1.91
CA GLU A 196 -16.58 8.27 -3.02
C GLU A 196 -16.28 7.58 -4.35
N LEU A 197 -15.01 7.33 -4.65
CA LEU A 197 -14.64 6.62 -5.87
C LEU A 197 -15.09 5.15 -5.86
N ALA A 198 -14.89 4.46 -4.75
CA ALA A 198 -15.28 3.06 -4.62
C ALA A 198 -16.81 2.86 -4.72
N SER A 199 -17.61 3.85 -4.33
CA SER A 199 -19.06 3.79 -4.50
C SER A 199 -19.53 3.85 -5.96
N LYS A 200 -18.64 4.19 -6.89
CA LYS A 200 -18.90 4.23 -8.34
C LYS A 200 -18.46 2.96 -9.08
N VAL A 201 -17.70 2.10 -8.42
CA VAL A 201 -17.27 0.79 -8.95
C VAL A 201 -18.35 -0.27 -8.64
N ASP A 202 -18.43 -1.32 -9.45
CA ASP A 202 -19.36 -2.45 -9.19
C ASP A 202 -19.17 -2.97 -7.75
N PRO A 203 -20.20 -2.91 -6.89
CA PRO A 203 -20.11 -3.33 -5.49
C PRO A 203 -19.72 -4.80 -5.33
N ARG A 204 -19.96 -5.68 -6.34
CA ARG A 204 -19.53 -7.08 -6.33
C ARG A 204 -18.01 -7.24 -6.53
N ALA A 205 -17.36 -6.22 -7.06
CA ALA A 205 -15.91 -6.17 -7.21
C ALA A 205 -15.21 -5.68 -5.94
N VAL A 206 -15.93 -5.03 -5.01
CA VAL A 206 -15.35 -4.34 -3.86
C VAL A 206 -15.51 -5.16 -2.58
N ARG A 207 -14.42 -5.28 -1.82
CA ARG A 207 -14.43 -5.82 -0.45
C ARG A 207 -13.74 -4.83 0.50
N THR A 208 -14.44 -4.42 1.55
CA THR A 208 -13.84 -3.60 2.61
C THR A 208 -13.23 -4.49 3.67
N LEU A 209 -12.03 -4.15 4.10
CA LEU A 209 -11.27 -4.80 5.18
C LEU A 209 -10.80 -3.75 6.17
N TRP A 210 -10.69 -4.15 7.43
CA TRP A 210 -10.15 -3.30 8.48
C TRP A 210 -8.78 -3.82 8.93
N TYR A 211 -7.87 -2.91 9.22
CA TYR A 211 -6.54 -3.23 9.75
C TYR A 211 -6.60 -4.13 10.98
N GLU A 212 -7.58 -3.87 11.84
CA GLU A 212 -7.80 -4.60 13.07
C GLU A 212 -8.17 -6.07 12.81
N GLU A 213 -8.91 -6.33 11.73
CA GLU A 213 -9.28 -7.69 11.28
C GLU A 213 -8.06 -8.47 10.76
N LEU A 214 -7.07 -7.79 10.15
CA LEU A 214 -5.88 -8.47 9.63
C LEU A 214 -5.06 -9.19 10.72
N ALA A 215 -5.21 -8.78 11.98
CA ALA A 215 -4.52 -9.41 13.11
C ALA A 215 -5.19 -10.72 13.57
N GLU A 216 -6.43 -10.96 13.12
CA GLU A 216 -7.18 -12.17 13.49
C GLU A 216 -6.60 -13.41 12.80
N PRO A 217 -6.58 -14.56 13.49
CA PRO A 217 -6.21 -15.81 12.87
C PRO A 217 -7.06 -16.07 11.61
N HIS A 218 -6.42 -16.51 10.55
CA HIS A 218 -7.06 -16.80 9.26
C HIS A 218 -7.59 -15.62 8.44
N ALA A 219 -7.54 -14.37 8.91
CA ALA A 219 -8.03 -13.22 8.14
C ALA A 219 -7.29 -13.07 6.79
N LEU A 220 -5.97 -13.10 6.82
CA LEU A 220 -5.14 -13.02 5.61
C LEU A 220 -5.40 -14.19 4.65
N GLU A 221 -5.58 -15.41 5.21
CA GLU A 221 -5.89 -16.60 4.44
C GLU A 221 -7.25 -16.47 3.73
N SER A 222 -8.29 -16.05 4.46
CA SER A 222 -9.63 -15.81 3.90
C SER A 222 -9.63 -14.79 2.76
N ILE A 223 -8.77 -13.77 2.84
CA ILE A 223 -8.62 -12.76 1.79
C ILE A 223 -7.95 -13.38 0.56
N ALA A 224 -6.88 -14.13 0.77
CA ALA A 224 -6.18 -14.79 -0.32
C ALA A 224 -7.07 -15.82 -1.03
N GLU A 225 -7.85 -16.59 -0.27
CA GLU A 225 -8.84 -17.53 -0.83
C GLU A 225 -9.94 -16.80 -1.61
N TRP A 226 -10.47 -15.71 -1.06
CA TRP A 226 -11.50 -14.92 -1.76
C TRP A 226 -10.99 -14.40 -3.10
N LEU A 227 -9.77 -13.84 -3.12
CA LEU A 227 -9.16 -13.38 -4.38
C LEU A 227 -8.95 -14.54 -5.35
N TRP A 228 -8.38 -15.65 -4.88
CA TRP A 228 -8.09 -16.80 -5.72
C TRP A 228 -9.36 -17.37 -6.36
N ASN A 229 -10.41 -17.57 -5.57
CA ASN A 229 -11.69 -18.08 -6.03
C ASN A 229 -12.42 -17.12 -6.97
N ALA A 230 -12.37 -15.81 -6.67
CA ALA A 230 -13.02 -14.79 -7.47
C ALA A 230 -12.34 -14.54 -8.83
N LEU A 231 -11.04 -14.78 -8.92
CA LEU A 231 -10.26 -14.55 -10.13
C LEU A 231 -10.15 -15.80 -11.02
N GLY A 232 -10.84 -16.88 -10.65
CA GLY A 232 -11.07 -18.04 -11.53
C GLY A 232 -9.81 -18.79 -11.94
N ALA A 233 -8.85 -18.94 -11.03
CA ALA A 233 -7.59 -19.63 -11.32
C ALA A 233 -7.77 -21.13 -11.65
N GLY A 234 -8.94 -21.70 -11.36
CA GLY A 234 -9.35 -23.07 -11.78
C GLY A 234 -8.54 -24.22 -11.19
N ALA A 235 -7.46 -23.93 -10.48
CA ALA A 235 -6.58 -24.87 -9.82
C ALA A 235 -6.51 -24.59 -8.32
N PRO A 236 -6.11 -25.53 -7.48
CA PRO A 236 -5.86 -25.26 -6.06
C PRO A 236 -4.83 -24.13 -5.88
N ARG A 237 -5.11 -23.22 -4.95
CA ARG A 237 -4.18 -22.15 -4.63
C ARG A 237 -2.87 -22.74 -4.05
N PRO A 238 -1.70 -22.26 -4.51
CA PRO A 238 -0.44 -22.72 -3.95
C PRO A 238 -0.33 -22.34 -2.47
N ALA A 239 0.37 -23.16 -1.70
CA ALA A 239 0.71 -22.81 -0.33
C ALA A 239 1.57 -21.53 -0.31
N PRO A 240 1.45 -20.68 0.72
CA PRO A 240 2.25 -19.47 0.84
C PRO A 240 3.76 -19.77 0.83
N ASP A 241 4.51 -19.10 -0.02
CA ASP A 241 5.97 -19.19 -0.05
C ASP A 241 6.56 -18.36 1.11
N ARG A 242 6.77 -19.00 2.23
CA ARG A 242 7.29 -18.38 3.46
C ARG A 242 8.76 -17.94 3.38
N ARG A 243 9.45 -18.24 2.27
CA ARG A 243 10.80 -17.72 2.01
C ARG A 243 10.76 -16.25 1.59
N LEU A 244 9.64 -15.80 1.03
CA LEU A 244 9.43 -14.41 0.69
C LEU A 244 9.21 -13.57 1.97
N PRO A 245 9.81 -12.38 2.05
CA PRO A 245 9.69 -11.54 3.22
C PRO A 245 8.24 -11.11 3.47
N LEU A 246 7.88 -11.09 4.75
CA LEU A 246 6.60 -10.60 5.25
C LEU A 246 6.85 -9.47 6.24
N ALA A 247 6.24 -8.31 6.00
CA ALA A 247 6.30 -7.21 6.95
C ALA A 247 5.66 -7.63 8.27
N ARG A 248 6.30 -7.26 9.39
CA ARG A 248 5.74 -7.52 10.71
C ARG A 248 4.98 -6.31 11.27
N LYS A 249 4.02 -6.58 12.12
CA LYS A 249 3.34 -5.55 12.88
C LYS A 249 4.33 -4.88 13.85
N ARG A 250 4.34 -3.55 13.87
CA ARG A 250 5.11 -2.80 14.88
C ARG A 250 4.40 -2.90 16.23
N ASP A 251 5.16 -2.99 17.30
CA ASP A 251 4.62 -2.78 18.64
C ASP A 251 4.01 -1.39 18.76
N GLU A 252 2.80 -1.32 19.28
CA GLU A 252 2.02 -0.09 19.40
C GLU A 252 2.16 0.57 20.80
N ALA A 253 2.95 0.04 21.72
CA ALA A 253 3.07 0.56 23.08
C ALA A 253 3.44 2.05 23.09
N GLU A 254 4.48 2.44 22.35
CA GLU A 254 4.89 3.84 22.20
C GLU A 254 3.79 4.70 21.53
N SER A 255 3.13 4.17 20.49
CA SER A 255 2.04 4.88 19.82
C SER A 255 0.83 5.09 20.74
N ARG A 256 0.54 4.15 21.62
CA ARG A 256 -0.52 4.28 22.64
C ARG A 256 -0.16 5.29 23.71
N ALA A 257 1.10 5.34 24.13
CA ALA A 257 1.58 6.36 25.06
C ALA A 257 1.47 7.77 24.45
N ILE A 258 1.85 7.95 23.19
CA ILE A 258 1.67 9.22 22.46
C ILE A 258 0.18 9.56 22.36
N LYS A 259 -0.68 8.59 22.04
CA LYS A 259 -2.13 8.78 21.98
C LYS A 259 -2.70 9.28 23.30
N ALA A 260 -2.29 8.70 24.41
CA ALA A 260 -2.74 9.13 25.74
C ALA A 260 -2.36 10.60 26.04
N ARG A 261 -1.11 10.98 25.76
CA ARG A 261 -0.67 12.38 25.93
C ARG A 261 -1.42 13.36 25.04
N TYR A 262 -1.62 12.99 23.77
CA TYR A 262 -2.37 13.81 22.81
C TYR A 262 -3.81 14.05 23.27
N LEU A 263 -4.51 13.01 23.71
CA LEU A 263 -5.89 13.11 24.22
C LEU A 263 -6.00 13.93 25.50
N ALA A 264 -5.02 13.82 26.39
CA ALA A 264 -4.97 14.66 27.60
C ALA A 264 -4.87 16.14 27.25
N LEU A 265 -4.04 16.53 26.27
CA LEU A 265 -3.92 17.92 25.84
C LEU A 265 -5.21 18.45 25.20
N VAL A 266 -5.83 17.68 24.29
CA VAL A 266 -7.05 18.10 23.60
C VAL A 266 -8.24 18.16 24.55
N GLY A 267 -8.33 17.24 25.50
CA GLY A 267 -9.40 17.20 26.52
C GLY A 267 -9.33 18.35 27.55
N THR A 268 -8.16 18.97 27.72
CA THR A 268 -8.00 20.15 28.59
C THR A 268 -8.28 21.49 27.87
N ALA A 269 -8.37 21.46 26.54
CA ALA A 269 -8.62 22.65 25.71
C ALA A 269 -10.11 22.84 25.34
N SER A 270 -10.99 21.95 25.82
CA SER A 270 -12.46 21.99 25.68
C SER A 270 -13.12 22.41 26.96
#